data_ce36298637d8153d246f835f2d820f80
#
_entry.id   ce36298637d8153d246f835f2d820f80
#
_cell.length_a   1.000
_cell.length_b   1.000
_cell.length_c   1.000
_cell.angle_alpha   90.00
_cell.angle_beta   90.00
_cell.angle_gamma   90.00
#
_symmetry.space_group_name_H-M   'P 1'
#
loop_
_entity.id
_entity.type
_entity.pdbx_description
1 polymer ?
#
loop_
_entity_poly.entity_id
_entity_poly.type
_entity_poly.pdbx_seq_one_letter_code
_entity_poly.pdbx_strand_id
1 'polypeptide(L)'
;NTIEECIIETEIENQSLISSDVNLAGAEIELIGIDEKEYILKKAISKIKDNYDFIIIDCPPSLNMLTVNALTASDTVLVPIQCEYYALEGLSQLIHTIELVQDRLNPDLNIEGVVFTMYDARTNLSLQVVENVKGYLHQNIYKTIIPRNVRLAEAPSHGLPINLYDSKSAGAEAYRELAQEVLHKGEEEWQ
;
A
#
# COMPACT_ATOMS: atom_id res chain seq x y z
N ASN A 1 17.98 -15.92 -8.14
CA ASN A 1 16.66 -16.55 -8.22
C ASN A 1 15.79 -15.74 -9.18
N THR A 2 14.89 -16.40 -9.91
CA THR A 2 13.84 -15.73 -10.67
C THR A 2 12.69 -15.33 -9.74
N ILE A 3 11.79 -14.43 -10.18
CA ILE A 3 10.67 -14.02 -9.33
C ILE A 3 9.73 -15.20 -9.05
N GLU A 4 9.56 -16.09 -10.02
CA GLU A 4 8.73 -17.31 -9.90
C GLU A 4 9.26 -18.25 -8.81
N GLU A 5 10.59 -18.34 -8.64
CA GLU A 5 11.22 -19.15 -7.59
C GLU A 5 11.05 -18.55 -6.19
N CYS A 6 10.68 -17.27 -6.10
CA CYS A 6 10.46 -16.56 -4.83
C CYS A 6 9.01 -16.60 -4.37
N ILE A 7 8.08 -17.10 -5.20
CA ILE A 7 6.66 -17.17 -4.86
C ILE A 7 6.42 -18.33 -3.92
N ILE A 8 5.74 -18.04 -2.82
CA ILE A 8 5.33 -19.01 -1.79
C ILE A 8 3.80 -19.04 -1.76
N GLU A 9 3.20 -20.21 -1.86
CA GLU A 9 1.78 -20.39 -1.60
C GLU A 9 1.49 -20.26 -0.10
N THR A 10 0.46 -19.51 0.24
CA THR A 10 0.03 -19.34 1.63
C THR A 10 -1.09 -20.33 1.97
N GLU A 11 -1.46 -20.43 3.25
CA GLU A 11 -2.63 -21.20 3.69
C GLU A 11 -3.96 -20.55 3.29
N ILE A 12 -3.92 -19.35 2.74
CA ILE A 12 -5.11 -18.60 2.29
C ILE A 12 -5.32 -18.89 0.81
N GLU A 13 -6.51 -19.37 0.48
CA GLU A 13 -6.90 -19.68 -0.89
C GLU A 13 -6.69 -18.47 -1.82
N ASN A 14 -6.10 -18.68 -2.99
CA ASN A 14 -5.80 -17.67 -4.00
C ASN A 14 -4.84 -16.56 -3.54
N GLN A 15 -4.05 -16.81 -2.49
CA GLN A 15 -3.03 -15.86 -2.04
C GLN A 15 -1.64 -16.48 -2.14
N SER A 16 -0.79 -15.81 -2.92
CA SER A 16 0.65 -16.09 -2.96
C SER A 16 1.43 -14.94 -2.28
N LEU A 17 2.62 -15.22 -1.80
CA LEU A 17 3.47 -14.26 -1.10
C LEU A 17 4.89 -14.30 -1.65
N ILE A 18 5.49 -13.13 -1.84
CA ILE A 18 6.94 -12.95 -1.96
C ILE A 18 7.39 -12.24 -0.69
N SER A 19 8.09 -12.95 0.17
CA SER A 19 8.59 -12.39 1.43
C SER A 19 9.91 -11.66 1.25
N SER A 20 10.15 -10.65 2.08
CA SER A 20 11.45 -10.00 2.23
C SER A 20 11.99 -10.17 3.66
N ASP A 21 13.29 -9.98 3.81
CA ASP A 21 13.95 -9.96 5.11
C ASP A 21 14.86 -8.73 5.24
N VAL A 22 15.59 -8.65 6.35
CA VAL A 22 16.49 -7.52 6.65
C VAL A 22 17.60 -7.32 5.59
N ASN A 23 17.90 -8.34 4.79
CA ASN A 23 18.93 -8.24 3.74
C ASN A 23 18.44 -7.38 2.58
N LEU A 24 17.11 -7.24 2.39
CA LEU A 24 16.56 -6.36 1.35
C LEU A 24 17.02 -4.90 1.54
N ALA A 25 17.25 -4.46 2.76
CA ALA A 25 17.83 -3.14 3.02
C ALA A 25 19.22 -2.95 2.38
N GLY A 26 19.98 -4.04 2.22
CA GLY A 26 21.27 -4.04 1.53
C GLY A 26 21.15 -3.83 0.01
N ALA A 27 19.98 -4.14 -0.56
CA ALA A 27 19.76 -3.97 -2.00
C ALA A 27 19.93 -2.52 -2.46
N GLU A 28 19.67 -1.54 -1.59
CA GLU A 28 19.92 -0.12 -1.93
C GLU A 28 21.37 0.16 -2.26
N ILE A 29 22.31 -0.49 -1.57
CA ILE A 29 23.74 -0.36 -1.83
C ILE A 29 24.12 -1.16 -3.08
N GLU A 30 23.57 -2.35 -3.25
CA GLU A 30 23.85 -3.22 -4.40
C GLU A 30 23.33 -2.62 -5.71
N LEU A 31 22.26 -1.84 -5.66
CA LEU A 31 21.68 -1.14 -6.80
C LEU A 31 22.53 0.07 -7.25
N ILE A 32 23.51 0.52 -6.44
CA ILE A 32 24.39 1.62 -6.83
C ILE A 32 25.23 1.15 -8.02
N GLY A 33 25.14 1.88 -9.15
CA GLY A 33 25.90 1.58 -10.36
C GLY A 33 25.24 0.57 -11.29
N ILE A 34 24.05 0.07 -10.99
CA ILE A 34 23.27 -0.74 -11.92
C ILE A 34 22.47 0.19 -12.84
N ASP A 35 22.57 -0.04 -14.14
CA ASP A 35 21.77 0.68 -15.13
C ASP A 35 20.29 0.31 -15.01
N GLU A 36 19.40 1.30 -15.14
CA GLU A 36 17.94 1.12 -15.04
C GLU A 36 17.49 0.46 -13.72
N LYS A 37 18.19 0.74 -12.64
CA LYS A 37 17.92 0.19 -11.30
C LYS A 37 16.51 0.47 -10.78
N GLU A 38 15.87 1.54 -11.25
CA GLU A 38 14.51 1.93 -10.93
C GLU A 38 13.45 0.98 -11.52
N TYR A 39 13.81 0.20 -12.54
CA TYR A 39 12.91 -0.71 -13.28
C TYR A 39 13.08 -2.18 -12.94
N ILE A 40 13.94 -2.54 -11.98
CA ILE A 40 14.24 -3.94 -11.64
C ILE A 40 12.98 -4.68 -11.22
N LEU A 41 12.20 -4.11 -10.30
CA LEU A 41 10.96 -4.72 -9.83
C LEU A 41 9.91 -4.78 -10.95
N LYS A 42 9.77 -3.73 -11.75
CA LYS A 42 8.85 -3.72 -12.91
C LYS A 42 9.16 -4.85 -13.90
N LYS A 43 10.44 -5.03 -14.23
CA LYS A 43 10.91 -6.10 -15.11
C LYS A 43 10.67 -7.50 -14.51
N ALA A 44 10.76 -7.64 -13.19
CA ALA A 44 10.48 -8.90 -12.52
C ALA A 44 8.97 -9.19 -12.51
N ILE A 45 8.14 -8.24 -12.06
CA ILE A 45 6.66 -8.38 -11.98
C ILE A 45 6.04 -8.63 -13.36
N SER A 46 6.56 -8.01 -14.43
CA SER A 46 6.02 -8.20 -15.78
C SER A 46 5.97 -9.66 -16.26
N LYS A 47 6.74 -10.55 -15.64
CA LYS A 47 6.75 -11.99 -15.98
C LYS A 47 5.61 -12.77 -15.36
N ILE A 48 5.02 -12.26 -14.29
CA ILE A 48 4.02 -12.97 -13.48
C ILE A 48 2.68 -12.25 -13.40
N LYS A 49 2.60 -10.97 -13.79
CA LYS A 49 1.41 -10.14 -13.57
C LYS A 49 0.13 -10.73 -14.15
N ASP A 50 0.21 -11.42 -15.28
CA ASP A 50 -0.96 -12.01 -15.95
C ASP A 50 -1.54 -13.23 -15.21
N ASN A 51 -0.87 -13.69 -14.16
CA ASN A 51 -1.33 -14.80 -13.32
C ASN A 51 -2.15 -14.33 -12.10
N TYR A 52 -2.27 -13.02 -11.87
CA TYR A 52 -2.89 -12.46 -10.67
C TYR A 52 -3.86 -11.34 -11.04
N ASP A 53 -5.00 -11.28 -10.36
CA ASP A 53 -5.94 -10.16 -10.47
C ASP A 53 -5.38 -8.91 -9.78
N PHE A 54 -4.65 -9.08 -8.67
CA PHE A 54 -4.01 -8.02 -7.90
C PHE A 54 -2.61 -8.41 -7.46
N ILE A 55 -1.66 -7.48 -7.57
CA ILE A 55 -0.32 -7.57 -6.98
C ILE A 55 -0.17 -6.39 -6.01
N ILE A 56 -0.13 -6.66 -4.71
CA ILE A 56 -0.01 -5.65 -3.67
C ILE A 56 1.44 -5.60 -3.19
N ILE A 57 2.06 -4.41 -3.30
CA ILE A 57 3.43 -4.18 -2.87
C ILE A 57 3.39 -3.37 -1.57
N ASP A 58 3.75 -4.00 -0.44
CA ASP A 58 3.92 -3.32 0.84
C ASP A 58 5.27 -2.60 0.86
N CYS A 59 5.24 -1.29 1.10
CA CYS A 59 6.39 -0.42 1.04
C CYS A 59 6.73 0.15 2.43
N PRO A 60 8.02 0.30 2.77
CA PRO A 60 8.42 1.02 3.97
C PRO A 60 8.06 2.51 3.85
N PRO A 61 7.91 3.24 4.97
CA PRO A 61 7.57 4.66 4.95
C PRO A 61 8.69 5.58 4.45
N SER A 62 9.83 5.01 4.07
CA SER A 62 10.99 5.74 3.54
C SER A 62 10.90 5.93 2.03
N LEU A 63 11.25 7.12 1.54
CA LEU A 63 11.30 7.46 0.11
C LEU A 63 12.69 7.11 -0.46
N ASN A 64 13.00 5.82 -0.48
CA ASN A 64 14.27 5.27 -0.92
C ASN A 64 14.16 4.55 -2.28
N MET A 65 15.24 3.93 -2.74
CA MET A 65 15.29 3.22 -4.03
C MET A 65 14.29 2.05 -4.10
N LEU A 66 14.00 1.38 -2.99
CA LEU A 66 13.00 0.30 -2.96
C LEU A 66 11.59 0.85 -3.20
N THR A 67 11.23 1.96 -2.56
CA THR A 67 9.96 2.64 -2.79
C THR A 67 9.85 3.18 -4.22
N VAL A 68 10.94 3.72 -4.78
CA VAL A 68 10.96 4.16 -6.20
C VAL A 68 10.71 2.97 -7.13
N ASN A 69 11.33 1.80 -6.88
CA ASN A 69 11.07 0.58 -7.66
C ASN A 69 9.60 0.14 -7.56
N ALA A 70 9.01 0.18 -6.36
CA ALA A 70 7.61 -0.15 -6.16
C ALA A 70 6.68 0.78 -6.95
N LEU A 71 6.86 2.10 -6.84
CA LEU A 71 6.08 3.11 -7.57
C LEU A 71 6.26 3.00 -9.09
N THR A 72 7.48 2.68 -9.55
CA THR A 72 7.77 2.49 -10.99
C THR A 72 7.08 1.23 -11.54
N ALA A 73 6.90 0.21 -10.71
CA ALA A 73 6.28 -1.06 -11.08
C ALA A 73 4.76 -1.09 -10.95
N SER A 74 4.17 -0.15 -10.19
CA SER A 74 2.75 -0.14 -9.87
C SER A 74 1.92 0.61 -10.90
N ASP A 75 0.65 0.25 -11.03
CA ASP A 75 -0.35 0.97 -11.81
C ASP A 75 -0.98 2.07 -10.94
N THR A 76 -1.26 1.77 -9.67
CA THR A 76 -1.86 2.72 -8.73
C THR A 76 -1.19 2.67 -7.35
N VAL A 77 -1.42 3.73 -6.56
CA VAL A 77 -0.94 3.86 -5.16
C VAL A 77 -2.12 4.04 -4.23
N LEU A 78 -2.36 3.08 -3.34
CA LEU A 78 -3.26 3.23 -2.21
C LEU A 78 -2.47 3.79 -1.02
N VAL A 79 -2.90 4.93 -0.48
CA VAL A 79 -2.17 5.68 0.56
C VAL A 79 -2.86 5.55 1.92
N PRO A 80 -2.36 4.72 2.85
CA PRO A 80 -2.86 4.70 4.21
C PRO A 80 -2.32 5.89 5.00
N ILE A 81 -3.21 6.66 5.62
CA ILE A 81 -2.86 7.82 6.46
C ILE A 81 -3.29 7.55 7.89
N GLN A 82 -2.35 7.55 8.81
CA GLN A 82 -2.67 7.56 10.24
C GLN A 82 -3.27 8.90 10.64
N CYS A 83 -4.35 8.88 11.44
CA CYS A 83 -4.99 10.10 11.95
C CYS A 83 -4.18 10.72 13.11
N GLU A 84 -2.94 11.10 12.82
CA GLU A 84 -1.94 11.63 13.76
C GLU A 84 -1.44 13.00 13.28
N TYR A 85 -0.74 13.75 14.15
CA TYR A 85 -0.36 15.15 13.90
C TYR A 85 0.44 15.39 12.61
N TYR A 86 1.37 14.51 12.27
CA TYR A 86 2.24 14.67 11.08
C TYR A 86 1.64 14.11 9.78
N ALA A 87 0.37 13.77 9.76
CA ALA A 87 -0.29 13.13 8.63
C ALA A 87 -0.17 13.92 7.31
N LEU A 88 -0.40 15.24 7.36
CA LEU A 88 -0.33 16.10 6.17
C LEU A 88 1.08 16.29 5.64
N GLU A 89 2.07 16.39 6.53
CA GLU A 89 3.47 16.53 6.11
C GLU A 89 3.93 15.27 5.36
N GLY A 90 3.65 14.08 5.92
CA GLY A 90 3.97 12.81 5.27
C GLY A 90 3.25 12.63 3.92
N LEU A 91 1.97 13.02 3.86
CA LEU A 91 1.18 12.97 2.62
C LEU A 91 1.78 13.89 1.55
N SER A 92 2.12 15.13 1.89
CA SER A 92 2.70 16.08 0.95
C SER A 92 4.03 15.59 0.36
N GLN A 93 4.90 15.01 1.19
CA GLN A 93 6.17 14.42 0.75
C GLN A 93 5.95 13.23 -0.19
N LEU A 94 4.98 12.35 0.13
CA LEU A 94 4.64 11.21 -0.71
C LEU A 94 4.09 11.66 -2.07
N ILE A 95 3.15 12.62 -2.10
CA ILE A 95 2.60 13.15 -3.36
C ILE A 95 3.71 13.71 -4.23
N HIS A 96 4.61 14.52 -3.67
CA HIS A 96 5.75 15.05 -4.43
C HIS A 96 6.62 13.93 -5.01
N THR A 97 6.83 12.84 -4.29
CA THR A 97 7.58 11.68 -4.80
C THR A 97 6.83 10.97 -5.92
N ILE A 98 5.51 10.81 -5.79
CA ILE A 98 4.67 10.23 -6.84
C ILE A 98 4.77 11.07 -8.11
N GLU A 99 4.66 12.39 -8.02
CA GLU A 99 4.81 13.33 -9.14
C GLU A 99 6.18 13.17 -9.83
N LEU A 100 7.27 13.06 -9.07
CA LEU A 100 8.60 12.83 -9.62
C LEU A 100 8.72 11.48 -10.36
N VAL A 101 8.07 10.45 -9.85
CA VAL A 101 8.02 9.13 -10.51
C VAL A 101 7.17 9.18 -11.77
N GLN A 102 6.02 9.86 -11.73
CA GLN A 102 5.17 10.08 -12.91
C GLN A 102 5.94 10.80 -14.02
N ASP A 103 6.63 11.88 -13.68
CA ASP A 103 7.36 12.69 -14.65
C ASP A 103 8.52 11.96 -15.34
N ARG A 104 9.15 11.00 -14.67
CA ARG A 104 10.44 10.46 -15.11
C ARG A 104 10.45 8.95 -15.38
N LEU A 105 9.64 8.18 -14.66
CA LEU A 105 9.76 6.73 -14.61
C LEU A 105 8.48 5.98 -14.98
N ASN A 106 7.33 6.46 -14.54
CA ASN A 106 6.04 5.79 -14.74
C ASN A 106 4.91 6.82 -14.94
N PRO A 107 4.73 7.34 -16.16
CA PRO A 107 3.72 8.37 -16.45
C PRO A 107 2.27 7.92 -16.19
N ASP A 108 2.02 6.62 -16.19
CA ASP A 108 0.69 6.03 -16.01
C ASP A 108 0.33 5.80 -14.53
N LEU A 109 1.28 6.02 -13.61
CA LEU A 109 1.04 5.86 -12.18
C LEU A 109 -0.04 6.83 -11.68
N ASN A 110 -1.05 6.31 -10.99
CA ASN A 110 -2.12 7.12 -10.43
C ASN A 110 -2.27 6.90 -8.91
N ILE A 111 -2.88 7.87 -8.22
CA ILE A 111 -3.29 7.67 -6.83
C ILE A 111 -4.66 6.99 -6.83
N GLU A 112 -4.69 5.72 -6.43
CA GLU A 112 -5.91 4.92 -6.26
C GLU A 112 -6.86 5.56 -5.25
N GLY A 113 -6.29 5.88 -4.09
CA GLY A 113 -7.03 6.57 -3.05
C GLY A 113 -6.29 6.64 -1.73
N VAL A 114 -6.83 7.49 -0.87
CA VAL A 114 -6.38 7.66 0.52
C VAL A 114 -7.35 6.97 1.46
N VAL A 115 -6.83 6.13 2.36
CA VAL A 115 -7.60 5.52 3.45
C VAL A 115 -7.10 6.00 4.81
N PHE A 116 -8.01 6.48 5.65
CA PHE A 116 -7.67 6.87 7.02
C PHE A 116 -7.53 5.64 7.90
N THR A 117 -6.45 5.58 8.66
CA THR A 117 -6.16 4.49 9.60
C THR A 117 -5.93 5.01 11.01
N MET A 118 -5.93 4.11 11.98
CA MET A 118 -5.74 4.43 13.40
C MET A 118 -6.71 5.51 13.90
N TYR A 119 -7.90 5.60 13.28
CA TYR A 119 -8.91 6.57 13.63
C TYR A 119 -9.49 6.31 15.02
N ASP A 120 -9.52 7.34 15.85
CA ASP A 120 -10.16 7.30 17.16
C ASP A 120 -11.23 8.40 17.25
N ALA A 121 -12.50 7.98 17.16
CA ALA A 121 -13.66 8.89 17.18
C ALA A 121 -13.78 9.71 18.50
N ARG A 122 -13.05 9.34 19.54
CA ARG A 122 -13.06 10.05 20.84
C ARG A 122 -12.14 11.27 20.82
N THR A 123 -11.32 11.44 19.81
CA THR A 123 -10.32 12.51 19.71
C THR A 123 -10.69 13.53 18.65
N ASN A 124 -10.59 14.82 18.99
CA ASN A 124 -10.73 15.90 18.01
C ASN A 124 -9.60 15.89 16.97
N LEU A 125 -8.42 15.37 17.34
CA LEU A 125 -7.28 15.27 16.44
C LEU A 125 -7.61 14.41 15.21
N SER A 126 -8.21 13.25 15.39
CA SER A 126 -8.60 12.37 14.27
C SER A 126 -9.57 13.05 13.32
N LEU A 127 -10.56 13.79 13.83
CA LEU A 127 -11.49 14.56 13.01
C LEU A 127 -10.78 15.67 12.24
N GLN A 128 -9.92 16.44 12.91
CA GLN A 128 -9.16 17.52 12.27
C GLN A 128 -8.25 17.03 11.15
N VAL A 129 -7.58 15.88 11.35
CA VAL A 129 -6.73 15.28 10.31
C VAL A 129 -7.58 14.90 9.10
N VAL A 130 -8.73 14.24 9.29
CA VAL A 130 -9.63 13.88 8.19
C VAL A 130 -10.10 15.12 7.42
N GLU A 131 -10.54 16.18 8.11
CA GLU A 131 -10.99 17.43 7.49
C GLU A 131 -9.86 18.11 6.72
N ASN A 132 -8.67 18.19 7.30
CA ASN A 132 -7.51 18.80 6.67
C ASN A 132 -7.07 18.05 5.41
N VAL A 133 -7.02 16.71 5.46
CA VAL A 133 -6.67 15.88 4.28
C VAL A 133 -7.74 16.03 3.21
N LYS A 134 -9.03 16.03 3.56
CA LYS A 134 -10.12 16.28 2.62
C LYS A 134 -10.06 17.67 1.98
N GLY A 135 -9.62 18.66 2.71
CA GLY A 135 -9.40 20.03 2.19
C GLY A 135 -8.19 20.13 1.26
N TYR A 136 -7.19 19.28 1.43
CA TYR A 136 -5.98 19.21 0.62
C TYR A 136 -6.16 18.35 -0.65
N LEU A 137 -6.78 17.17 -0.49
CA LEU A 137 -7.11 16.25 -1.57
C LEU A 137 -8.61 16.33 -1.86
N HIS A 138 -8.95 16.88 -3.01
CA HIS A 138 -10.36 17.04 -3.41
C HIS A 138 -10.98 15.75 -3.98
N GLN A 139 -10.18 14.72 -4.24
CA GLN A 139 -10.60 13.46 -4.89
C GLN A 139 -9.86 12.26 -4.30
N ASN A 140 -10.36 11.07 -4.60
CA ASN A 140 -9.72 9.79 -4.26
C ASN A 140 -9.54 9.54 -2.75
N ILE A 141 -10.57 9.81 -1.96
CA ILE A 141 -10.60 9.42 -0.54
C ILE A 141 -11.63 8.31 -0.38
N TYR A 142 -11.20 7.18 0.19
CA TYR A 142 -12.10 6.08 0.52
C TYR A 142 -13.11 6.49 1.59
N LYS A 143 -14.34 5.96 1.49
CA LYS A 143 -15.38 6.17 2.50
C LYS A 143 -15.07 5.41 3.77
N THR A 144 -14.48 4.23 3.60
CA THR A 144 -14.06 3.37 4.70
C THR A 144 -12.94 4.01 5.50
N ILE A 145 -13.07 3.94 6.82
CA ILE A 145 -12.07 4.40 7.79
C ILE A 145 -11.67 3.22 8.68
N ILE A 146 -10.37 2.94 8.77
CA ILE A 146 -9.86 1.87 9.63
C ILE A 146 -9.70 2.39 11.05
N PRO A 147 -10.46 1.87 12.03
CA PRO A 147 -10.39 2.35 13.41
C PRO A 147 -9.12 1.90 14.11
N ARG A 148 -8.72 2.63 15.14
CA ARG A 148 -7.75 2.13 16.12
C ARG A 148 -8.35 0.90 16.81
N ASN A 149 -7.78 -0.27 16.59
CA ASN A 149 -8.30 -1.53 17.07
C ASN A 149 -7.17 -2.45 17.56
N VAL A 150 -7.30 -2.92 18.80
CA VAL A 150 -6.27 -3.75 19.44
C VAL A 150 -6.11 -5.10 18.73
N ARG A 151 -7.17 -5.65 18.15
CA ARG A 151 -7.13 -6.91 17.41
C ARG A 151 -6.28 -6.82 16.15
N LEU A 152 -6.27 -5.65 15.47
CA LEU A 152 -5.36 -5.40 14.35
C LEU A 152 -3.90 -5.38 14.77
N ALA A 153 -3.60 -4.90 15.98
CA ALA A 153 -2.24 -4.90 16.53
C ALA A 153 -1.79 -6.29 17.02
N GLU A 154 -2.72 -7.12 17.50
CA GLU A 154 -2.44 -8.47 18.00
C GLU A 154 -2.24 -9.49 16.87
N ALA A 155 -3.05 -9.43 15.80
CA ALA A 155 -3.05 -10.41 14.72
C ALA A 155 -1.66 -10.75 14.15
N PRO A 156 -0.76 -9.76 13.88
CA PRO A 156 0.59 -10.04 13.39
C PRO A 156 1.43 -10.87 14.37
N SER A 157 1.23 -10.72 15.69
CA SER A 157 1.97 -11.51 16.68
C SER A 157 1.60 -13.00 16.68
N HIS A 158 0.47 -13.32 16.06
CA HIS A 158 0.01 -14.70 15.84
C HIS A 158 0.29 -15.20 14.42
N GLY A 159 0.92 -14.39 13.56
CA GLY A 159 1.18 -14.73 12.15
C GLY A 159 -0.11 -14.87 11.32
N LEU A 160 -1.21 -14.29 11.75
CA LEU A 160 -2.51 -14.41 11.11
C LEU A 160 -3.02 -13.06 10.58
N PRO A 161 -3.66 -13.02 9.42
CA PRO A 161 -4.41 -11.84 9.00
C PRO A 161 -5.65 -11.67 9.89
N ILE A 162 -6.12 -10.45 10.00
CA ILE A 162 -7.23 -10.10 10.91
C ILE A 162 -8.49 -10.92 10.65
N ASN A 163 -8.76 -11.27 9.41
CA ASN A 163 -9.94 -12.06 9.03
C ASN A 163 -9.91 -13.51 9.59
N LEU A 164 -8.73 -14.06 9.83
CA LEU A 164 -8.54 -15.36 10.45
C LEU A 164 -8.36 -15.23 11.97
N TYR A 165 -7.73 -14.16 12.43
CA TYR A 165 -7.48 -13.94 13.86
C TYR A 165 -8.78 -13.59 14.61
N ASP A 166 -9.51 -12.57 14.15
CA ASP A 166 -10.79 -12.13 14.73
C ASP A 166 -11.71 -11.54 13.64
N SER A 167 -12.40 -12.42 12.92
CA SER A 167 -13.26 -12.07 11.78
C SER A 167 -14.44 -11.15 12.13
N LYS A 168 -14.79 -11.03 13.42
CA LYS A 168 -15.91 -10.22 13.91
C LYS A 168 -15.45 -8.90 14.51
N SER A 169 -14.17 -8.63 14.58
CA SER A 169 -13.65 -7.36 15.09
C SER A 169 -14.02 -6.19 14.16
N ALA A 170 -14.17 -5.00 14.73
CA ALA A 170 -14.39 -3.79 13.95
C ALA A 170 -13.25 -3.54 12.93
N GLY A 171 -12.02 -3.97 13.25
CA GLY A 171 -10.91 -3.92 12.32
C GLY A 171 -11.10 -4.83 11.11
N ALA A 172 -11.54 -6.07 11.32
CA ALA A 172 -11.80 -7.02 10.23
C ALA A 172 -12.96 -6.54 9.33
N GLU A 173 -14.01 -5.98 9.92
CA GLU A 173 -15.14 -5.43 9.18
C GLU A 173 -14.70 -4.26 8.30
N ALA A 174 -13.97 -3.29 8.86
CA ALA A 174 -13.46 -2.15 8.13
C ALA A 174 -12.53 -2.54 6.96
N TYR A 175 -11.65 -3.53 7.15
CA TYR A 175 -10.81 -4.02 6.03
C TYR A 175 -11.62 -4.74 4.95
N ARG A 176 -12.70 -5.45 5.29
CA ARG A 176 -13.61 -6.02 4.27
C ARG A 176 -14.34 -4.94 3.47
N GLU A 177 -14.81 -3.88 4.15
CA GLU A 177 -15.43 -2.73 3.49
C GLU A 177 -14.45 -2.04 2.56
N LEU A 178 -13.20 -1.81 3.01
CA LEU A 178 -12.15 -1.25 2.16
C LEU A 178 -11.88 -2.12 0.92
N ALA A 179 -11.78 -3.42 1.11
CA ALA A 179 -11.58 -4.35 -0.01
C ALA A 179 -12.72 -4.27 -1.04
N GLN A 180 -13.97 -4.15 -0.57
CA GLN A 180 -15.12 -3.96 -1.46
C GLN A 180 -15.04 -2.62 -2.22
N GLU A 181 -14.64 -1.54 -1.58
CA GLU A 181 -14.47 -0.25 -2.25
C GLU A 181 -13.37 -0.32 -3.32
N VAL A 182 -12.25 -0.99 -3.05
CA VAL A 182 -11.17 -1.18 -4.03
C VAL A 182 -11.66 -1.97 -5.24
N LEU A 183 -12.38 -3.07 -5.01
CA LEU A 183 -12.93 -3.91 -6.08
C LEU A 183 -13.93 -3.15 -6.95
N HIS A 184 -14.83 -2.36 -6.36
CA HIS A 184 -15.85 -1.60 -7.12
C HIS A 184 -15.23 -0.48 -7.97
N LYS A 185 -14.18 0.20 -7.48
CA LYS A 185 -13.48 1.19 -8.28
C LYS A 185 -12.82 0.58 -9.51
N GLY A 186 -12.18 -0.59 -9.35
CA GLY A 186 -11.63 -1.31 -10.48
C GLY A 186 -12.66 -1.68 -11.55
N GLU A 187 -13.90 -2.00 -11.18
CA GLU A 187 -14.98 -2.31 -12.13
C GLU A 187 -15.46 -1.07 -12.90
N GLU A 188 -15.45 0.12 -12.30
CA GLU A 188 -15.86 1.38 -12.98
C GLU A 188 -14.80 1.88 -13.96
N GLU A 189 -13.52 1.62 -13.74
CA GLU A 189 -12.42 2.00 -14.64
C GLU A 189 -12.29 1.08 -15.88
N TRP A 190 -12.90 -0.13 -15.85
CA TRP A 190 -12.86 -1.10 -16.95
C TRP A 190 -14.08 -1.05 -17.88
N GLN A 191 -15.01 -0.11 -17.69
CA GLN A 191 -16.16 0.15 -18.56
C GLN A 191 -15.95 1.42 -19.41
#